data_e325b9bbdce2d908f1208d96ba5df212
#
_entry.id   e325b9bbdce2d908f1208d96ba5df212
#
_cell.length_a   1.000
_cell.length_b   1.000
_cell.length_c   1.000
_cell.angle_alpha   90.00
_cell.angle_beta   90.00
_cell.angle_gamma   90.00
#
_symmetry.space_group_name_H-M   'P 1'
#
loop_
_entity.id
_entity.type
_entity.pdbx_description
1 polymer ?
#
loop_
_entity_poly.entity_id
_entity_poly.type
_entity_poly.pdbx_seq_one_letter_code
_entity_poly.pdbx_strand_id
1 'polypeptide(L)'
;MPTPDSQLLKPLEFRFALVIENDYAKLSRLAKDYLTPLISYNKMPYNAMKLNEVDFNTPYTFSLLHENNELTTLSVLKKAESSNKLIYRTFNTNNKEVLISLNHDLKDFVDLKEEIVKTNNKLKKNQVKSFILDD
;
A
#
# COMPACT_ATOMS: atom_id res chain seq x y z
N MET A 1 -16.10 37.34 -10.95
CA MET A 1 -14.64 37.42 -11.09
C MET A 1 -14.21 36.32 -12.04
N PRO A 2 -13.54 36.62 -13.15
CA PRO A 2 -12.94 35.55 -13.92
C PRO A 2 -11.79 34.95 -13.11
N THR A 3 -11.83 33.65 -12.90
CA THR A 3 -10.75 32.89 -12.26
C THR A 3 -9.88 32.31 -13.37
N PRO A 4 -8.78 32.99 -13.76
CA PRO A 4 -7.95 32.55 -14.90
C PRO A 4 -7.39 31.15 -14.69
N ASP A 5 -7.16 30.74 -13.44
CA ASP A 5 -6.63 29.43 -13.08
C ASP A 5 -7.68 28.31 -13.09
N SER A 6 -8.96 28.62 -13.27
CA SER A 6 -10.01 27.61 -13.38
C SER A 6 -10.16 27.03 -14.78
N GLN A 7 -9.50 27.63 -15.77
CA GLN A 7 -9.48 27.14 -17.15
C GLN A 7 -8.20 26.35 -17.39
N LEU A 8 -8.32 25.05 -17.49
CA LEU A 8 -7.21 24.17 -17.77
C LEU A 8 -6.86 24.22 -19.27
N LEU A 9 -6.10 25.24 -19.67
CA LEU A 9 -5.71 25.51 -21.06
C LEU A 9 -4.47 24.70 -21.48
N LYS A 10 -4.38 23.43 -21.08
CA LYS A 10 -3.27 22.55 -21.47
C LYS A 10 -3.78 21.17 -21.88
N PRO A 11 -3.03 20.43 -22.70
CA PRO A 11 -3.38 19.05 -23.02
C PRO A 11 -3.49 18.20 -21.74
N LEU A 12 -4.51 17.38 -21.69
CA LEU A 12 -4.73 16.40 -20.61
C LEU A 12 -4.58 15.01 -21.20
N GLU A 13 -3.82 14.19 -20.50
CA GLU A 13 -3.69 12.76 -20.81
C GLU A 13 -4.48 11.98 -19.76
N PHE A 14 -5.36 11.10 -20.22
CA PHE A 14 -6.11 10.19 -19.37
C PHE A 14 -5.74 8.76 -19.72
N ARG A 15 -5.48 7.95 -18.70
CA ARG A 15 -5.27 6.52 -18.83
C ARG A 15 -6.39 5.80 -18.12
N PHE A 16 -6.96 4.83 -18.77
CA PHE A 16 -8.01 4.00 -18.18
C PHE A 16 -7.83 2.55 -18.61
N ALA A 17 -8.37 1.64 -17.78
CA ALA A 17 -8.44 0.24 -18.08
C ALA A 17 -9.85 -0.29 -17.80
N LEU A 18 -10.28 -1.28 -18.56
CA LEU A 18 -11.49 -2.02 -18.33
C LEU A 18 -11.14 -3.40 -17.79
N VAL A 19 -11.68 -3.74 -16.63
CA VAL A 19 -11.50 -5.04 -16.00
C VAL A 19 -12.84 -5.73 -15.88
N ILE A 20 -12.91 -6.99 -16.30
CA ILE A 20 -14.10 -7.83 -16.15
C ILE A 20 -13.77 -8.86 -15.06
N GLU A 21 -14.40 -8.70 -13.90
CA GLU A 21 -14.24 -9.58 -12.75
C GLU A 21 -15.57 -9.70 -12.04
N ASN A 22 -15.95 -10.92 -11.67
CA ASN A 22 -17.19 -11.21 -10.95
C ASN A 22 -17.00 -11.27 -9.42
N ASP A 23 -15.77 -11.26 -8.93
CA ASP A 23 -15.45 -11.20 -7.51
C ASP A 23 -15.12 -9.77 -7.09
N TYR A 24 -16.06 -9.11 -6.42
CA TYR A 24 -15.89 -7.73 -5.94
C TYR A 24 -14.68 -7.54 -5.00
N ALA A 25 -14.29 -8.58 -4.27
CA ALA A 25 -13.15 -8.52 -3.37
C ALA A 25 -11.83 -8.27 -4.12
N LYS A 26 -11.72 -8.77 -5.35
CA LYS A 26 -10.53 -8.62 -6.18
C LYS A 26 -10.43 -7.27 -6.88
N LEU A 27 -11.54 -6.56 -7.07
CA LEU A 27 -11.55 -5.31 -7.85
C LEU A 27 -10.60 -4.25 -7.29
N SER A 28 -10.55 -4.08 -5.98
CA SER A 28 -9.65 -3.11 -5.35
C SER A 28 -8.17 -3.43 -5.57
N ARG A 29 -7.82 -4.72 -5.55
CA ARG A 29 -6.46 -5.18 -5.84
C ARG A 29 -6.10 -4.93 -7.29
N LEU A 30 -6.94 -5.34 -8.23
CA LEU A 30 -6.74 -5.11 -9.65
C LEU A 30 -6.60 -3.62 -10.00
N ALA A 31 -7.39 -2.76 -9.37
CA ALA A 31 -7.26 -1.31 -9.52
C ALA A 31 -5.90 -0.81 -9.02
N LYS A 32 -5.41 -1.31 -7.89
CA LYS A 32 -4.09 -0.95 -7.35
C LYS A 32 -2.96 -1.47 -8.24
N ASP A 33 -3.05 -2.68 -8.72
CA ASP A 33 -2.05 -3.27 -9.64
C ASP A 33 -1.93 -2.43 -10.91
N TYR A 34 -3.05 -1.95 -11.45
CA TYR A 34 -3.04 -1.05 -12.60
C TYR A 34 -2.43 0.32 -12.30
N LEU A 35 -2.69 0.87 -11.10
CA LEU A 35 -2.19 2.20 -10.70
C LEU A 35 -0.74 2.18 -10.21
N THR A 36 -0.20 1.00 -9.88
CA THR A 36 1.16 0.87 -9.35
C THR A 36 2.12 0.50 -10.49
N PRO A 37 2.97 1.42 -10.94
CA PRO A 37 3.90 1.13 -12.00
C PRO A 37 4.97 0.14 -11.54
N LEU A 38 5.36 -0.76 -12.43
CA LEU A 38 6.56 -1.58 -12.22
C LEU A 38 7.79 -0.70 -12.41
N ILE A 39 8.64 -0.67 -11.39
CA ILE A 39 9.92 0.04 -11.43
C ILE A 39 11.01 -1.01 -11.57
N SER A 40 11.85 -0.87 -12.59
CA SER A 40 13.03 -1.71 -12.76
C SER A 40 14.29 -0.94 -12.39
N TYR A 41 15.17 -1.58 -11.66
CA TYR A 41 16.50 -1.08 -11.36
C TYR A 41 17.54 -2.05 -11.88
N ASN A 42 18.39 -1.59 -12.79
CA ASN A 42 19.53 -2.35 -13.30
C ASN A 42 20.82 -1.80 -12.72
N LYS A 43 21.50 -2.58 -11.89
CA LYS A 43 22.89 -2.31 -11.56
C LYS A 43 23.73 -2.78 -12.71
N MET A 44 24.17 -1.86 -13.56
CA MET A 44 25.20 -2.18 -14.54
C MET A 44 26.54 -2.36 -13.83
N PRO A 45 27.24 -3.47 -14.04
CA PRO A 45 28.61 -3.60 -13.61
C PRO A 45 29.49 -2.73 -14.51
N TYR A 46 29.50 -1.44 -14.23
CA TYR A 46 30.38 -0.53 -14.95
C TYR A 46 31.74 -0.49 -14.25
N ASN A 47 32.65 -1.32 -14.75
CA ASN A 47 33.98 -1.53 -14.19
C ASN A 47 34.91 -0.29 -14.28
N ALA A 48 34.52 0.74 -15.02
CA ALA A 48 35.41 1.87 -15.28
C ALA A 48 35.64 2.78 -14.07
N MET A 49 34.77 2.76 -13.08
CA MET A 49 34.87 3.70 -11.96
C MET A 49 35.11 3.09 -10.59
N LYS A 50 35.17 1.80 -10.43
CA LYS A 50 35.35 1.11 -9.13
C LYS A 50 34.47 1.64 -7.98
N LEU A 51 33.38 2.33 -8.32
CA LEU A 51 32.57 3.08 -7.38
C LEU A 51 31.59 2.21 -6.59
N ASN A 52 31.49 0.91 -6.92
CA ASN A 52 30.54 0.00 -6.28
C ASN A 52 31.13 -1.39 -6.11
N GLU A 53 32.14 -1.49 -5.27
CA GLU A 53 32.71 -2.79 -4.84
C GLU A 53 31.84 -3.49 -3.78
N VAL A 54 30.66 -2.95 -3.46
CA VAL A 54 29.77 -3.61 -2.52
C VAL A 54 28.96 -4.66 -3.26
N ASP A 55 29.28 -5.92 -3.00
CA ASP A 55 28.46 -7.04 -3.43
C ASP A 55 27.13 -7.00 -2.70
N PHE A 56 26.09 -6.59 -3.44
CA PHE A 56 24.72 -6.74 -2.95
C PHE A 56 24.27 -8.17 -3.18
N ASN A 57 24.20 -8.93 -2.14
CA ASN A 57 23.48 -10.18 -2.15
C ASN A 57 22.00 -9.88 -1.94
N THR A 58 21.32 -9.54 -3.04
CA THR A 58 19.87 -9.29 -3.00
C THR A 58 19.12 -10.62 -3.07
N PRO A 59 18.12 -10.84 -2.22
CA PRO A 59 17.27 -12.01 -2.34
C PRO A 59 16.53 -11.98 -3.67
N TYR A 60 16.25 -13.15 -4.22
CA TYR A 60 15.49 -13.27 -5.48
C TYR A 60 14.08 -12.64 -5.40
N THR A 61 13.47 -12.76 -4.24
CA THR A 61 12.17 -12.13 -3.93
C THR A 61 12.22 -11.53 -2.54
N PHE A 62 11.62 -10.37 -2.38
CA PHE A 62 11.47 -9.71 -1.10
C PHE A 62 10.13 -9.02 -1.02
N SER A 63 9.44 -9.15 0.12
CA SER A 63 8.24 -8.40 0.45
C SER A 63 8.36 -7.87 1.87
N LEU A 64 8.24 -6.57 2.05
CA LEU A 64 8.23 -5.95 3.37
C LEU A 64 6.98 -6.39 4.16
N LEU A 65 5.84 -6.38 3.50
CA LEU A 65 4.56 -6.79 4.07
C LEU A 65 3.94 -7.87 3.21
N HIS A 66 3.47 -8.93 3.85
CA HIS A 66 2.73 -9.99 3.21
C HIS A 66 1.43 -10.25 3.97
N GLU A 67 0.32 -10.13 3.28
CA GLU A 67 -0.98 -10.49 3.82
C GLU A 67 -1.23 -11.99 3.62
N ASN A 68 -1.42 -12.72 4.72
CA ASN A 68 -1.49 -14.20 4.68
C ASN A 68 -2.73 -14.73 3.98
N ASN A 69 -3.80 -13.95 3.93
CA ASN A 69 -5.09 -14.40 3.38
C ASN A 69 -5.60 -13.57 2.19
N GLU A 70 -4.90 -12.51 1.82
CA GLU A 70 -5.24 -11.63 0.68
C GLU A 70 -6.70 -11.11 0.67
N LEU A 71 -7.34 -11.02 1.83
CA LEU A 71 -8.75 -10.66 1.96
C LEU A 71 -9.00 -9.17 2.16
N THR A 72 -7.93 -8.41 2.41
CA THR A 72 -8.00 -6.97 2.61
C THR A 72 -7.16 -6.23 1.59
N THR A 73 -7.32 -4.93 1.50
CA THR A 73 -6.56 -4.11 0.56
C THR A 73 -5.78 -3.06 1.32
N LEU A 74 -4.46 -3.05 1.13
CA LEU A 74 -3.59 -2.01 1.67
C LEU A 74 -4.06 -0.64 1.17
N SER A 75 -4.35 0.26 2.10
CA SER A 75 -4.63 1.66 1.79
C SER A 75 -3.38 2.52 1.88
N VAL A 76 -2.68 2.44 3.01
CA VAL A 76 -1.49 3.25 3.30
C VAL A 76 -0.51 2.45 4.14
N LEU A 77 0.75 2.58 3.80
CA LEU A 77 1.89 2.26 4.66
C LEU A 77 2.68 3.56 4.83
N LYS A 78 2.79 4.06 6.04
CA LYS A 78 3.49 5.30 6.32
C LYS A 78 4.23 5.24 7.66
N LYS A 79 5.21 6.11 7.84
CA LYS A 79 5.77 6.39 9.16
C LYS A 79 4.74 7.14 10.01
N ALA A 80 4.65 6.81 11.29
CA ALA A 80 3.83 7.54 12.25
C ALA A 80 4.35 8.99 12.42
N GLU A 81 3.44 9.92 12.71
CA GLU A 81 3.80 11.34 12.84
C GLU A 81 4.58 11.63 14.12
N SER A 82 4.24 10.94 15.20
CA SER A 82 4.83 11.14 16.51
C SER A 82 5.94 10.15 16.88
N SER A 83 6.26 9.17 16.02
CA SER A 83 7.24 8.12 16.32
C SER A 83 7.91 7.56 15.07
N ASN A 84 8.90 6.69 15.26
CA ASN A 84 9.55 5.98 14.16
C ASN A 84 8.82 4.69 13.71
N LYS A 85 7.66 4.40 14.31
CA LYS A 85 6.89 3.20 13.99
C LYS A 85 6.20 3.33 12.63
N LEU A 86 5.86 2.19 12.03
CA LEU A 86 5.10 2.14 10.80
C LEU A 86 3.60 2.01 11.09
N ILE A 87 2.82 2.77 10.35
CA ILE A 87 1.36 2.68 10.33
C ILE A 87 0.93 1.94 9.07
N TYR A 88 0.27 0.82 9.27
CA TYR A 88 -0.40 0.06 8.22
C TYR A 88 -1.91 0.35 8.27
N ARG A 89 -2.47 0.83 7.16
CA ARG A 89 -3.91 1.03 7.03
C ARG A 89 -4.46 0.15 5.94
N THR A 90 -5.51 -0.58 6.26
CA THR A 90 -6.17 -1.49 5.33
C THR A 90 -7.69 -1.34 5.38
N PHE A 91 -8.36 -1.81 4.35
CA PHE A 91 -9.80 -1.81 4.26
C PHE A 91 -10.32 -3.12 3.68
N ASN A 92 -11.56 -3.43 4.05
CA ASN A 92 -12.27 -4.63 3.62
C ASN A 92 -13.31 -4.29 2.55
N THR A 93 -13.14 -4.81 1.34
CA THR A 93 -14.10 -4.71 0.24
C THR A 93 -15.05 -5.91 0.15
N ASN A 94 -14.83 -6.91 0.98
CA ASN A 94 -15.69 -8.10 1.00
C ASN A 94 -17.07 -7.81 1.62
N ASN A 95 -18.04 -8.60 1.24
CA ASN A 95 -19.39 -8.56 1.83
C ASN A 95 -19.48 -9.17 3.23
N LYS A 96 -18.39 -9.74 3.73
CA LYS A 96 -18.30 -10.43 5.03
C LYS A 96 -17.23 -9.77 5.89
N GLU A 97 -17.30 -10.03 7.19
CA GLU A 97 -16.22 -9.73 8.13
C GLU A 97 -15.00 -10.58 7.77
N VAL A 98 -13.82 -9.96 7.76
CA VAL A 98 -12.54 -10.61 7.48
C VAL A 98 -11.57 -10.39 8.63
N LEU A 99 -10.68 -11.33 8.83
CA LEU A 99 -9.59 -11.24 9.79
C LEU A 99 -8.36 -10.70 9.08
N ILE A 100 -7.72 -9.70 9.65
CA ILE A 100 -6.43 -9.22 9.15
C ILE A 100 -5.35 -10.17 9.65
N SER A 101 -4.52 -10.67 8.74
CA SER A 101 -3.40 -11.54 9.04
C SER A 101 -2.21 -11.15 8.17
N LEU A 102 -1.17 -10.66 8.81
CA LEU A 102 0.09 -10.24 8.19
C LEU A 102 1.24 -11.13 8.65
N ASN A 103 2.36 -11.04 7.94
CA ASN A 103 3.64 -11.61 8.38
C ASN A 103 4.32 -10.81 9.52
N HIS A 104 3.70 -9.72 9.96
CA HIS A 104 4.09 -8.88 11.10
C HIS A 104 3.02 -8.88 12.18
N ASP A 105 3.42 -8.72 13.42
CA ASP A 105 2.49 -8.60 14.52
C ASP A 105 1.79 -7.24 14.50
N LEU A 106 0.46 -7.29 14.61
CA LEU A 106 -0.37 -6.10 14.75
C LEU A 106 -0.44 -5.75 16.24
N LYS A 107 0.30 -4.73 16.66
CA LYS A 107 0.34 -4.35 18.07
C LYS A 107 -0.89 -3.58 18.50
N ASP A 108 -1.01 -2.37 18.00
CA ASP A 108 -2.03 -1.44 18.46
C ASP A 108 -2.84 -0.93 17.27
N PHE A 109 -4.13 -0.76 17.53
CA PHE A 109 -5.02 -0.09 16.58
C PHE A 109 -4.98 1.40 16.84
N VAL A 110 -4.98 2.18 15.80
CA VAL A 110 -4.98 3.63 15.89
C VAL A 110 -6.09 4.23 15.03
N ASP A 111 -6.60 5.35 15.47
CA ASP A 111 -7.53 6.15 14.68
C ASP A 111 -6.80 6.99 13.60
N LEU A 112 -7.50 7.93 12.99
CA LEU A 112 -6.92 8.82 11.98
C LEU A 112 -5.95 9.85 12.56
N LYS A 113 -6.01 10.10 13.88
CA LYS A 113 -5.07 10.95 14.60
C LYS A 113 -3.87 10.18 15.17
N GLU A 114 -3.82 8.86 14.90
CA GLU A 114 -2.82 7.93 15.42
C GLU A 114 -2.90 7.72 16.95
N GLU A 115 -4.07 8.01 17.54
CA GLU A 115 -4.36 7.71 18.94
C GLU A 115 -4.78 6.24 19.08
N ILE A 116 -4.29 5.57 20.14
CA ILE A 116 -4.55 4.14 20.36
C ILE A 116 -6.04 3.92 20.66
N VAL A 117 -6.64 2.99 19.92
CA VAL A 117 -8.04 2.60 20.06
C VAL A 117 -8.14 1.11 20.41
N LYS A 118 -8.92 0.79 21.43
CA LYS A 118 -9.19 -0.62 21.78
C LYS A 118 -10.13 -1.25 20.77
N THR A 119 -9.61 -2.14 19.95
CA THR A 119 -10.40 -2.92 19.00
C THR A 119 -9.72 -4.28 18.74
N ASN A 120 -10.21 -5.03 17.78
CA ASN A 120 -9.66 -6.33 17.38
C ASN A 120 -9.18 -6.28 15.93
N ASN A 121 -8.52 -7.34 15.47
CA ASN A 121 -8.00 -7.49 14.13
C ASN A 121 -9.05 -7.92 13.09
N LYS A 122 -10.35 -7.81 13.39
CA LYS A 122 -11.43 -8.07 12.46
C LYS A 122 -11.90 -6.78 11.80
N LEU A 123 -12.10 -6.84 10.49
CA LEU A 123 -12.70 -5.77 9.70
C LEU A 123 -14.10 -6.16 9.26
N LYS A 124 -15.07 -5.36 9.65
CA LYS A 124 -16.42 -5.49 9.11
C LYS A 124 -16.44 -5.12 7.62
N LYS A 125 -17.54 -5.42 6.94
CA LYS A 125 -17.79 -4.98 5.57
C LYS A 125 -17.54 -3.47 5.45
N ASN A 126 -16.80 -3.05 4.43
CA ASN A 126 -16.46 -1.65 4.11
C ASN A 126 -15.77 -0.89 5.24
N GLN A 127 -15.19 -1.57 6.20
CA GLN A 127 -14.45 -0.95 7.30
C GLN A 127 -13.01 -0.71 6.92
N VAL A 128 -12.49 0.43 7.40
CA VAL A 128 -11.07 0.80 7.36
C VAL A 128 -10.52 0.73 8.77
N LYS A 129 -9.32 0.20 8.93
CA LYS A 129 -8.57 0.23 10.20
C LYS A 129 -7.11 0.56 9.98
N SER A 130 -6.51 1.19 10.97
CA SER A 130 -5.08 1.47 11.01
C SER A 130 -4.44 0.75 12.19
N PHE A 131 -3.21 0.31 12.00
CA PHE A 131 -2.46 -0.45 12.99
C PHE A 131 -1.03 0.07 13.07
N ILE A 132 -0.44 -0.03 14.23
CA ILE A 132 1.00 0.09 14.39
C ILE A 132 1.60 -1.29 14.13
N LEU A 133 2.57 -1.35 13.22
CA LEU A 133 3.40 -2.53 13.03
C LEU A 133 4.55 -2.52 14.04
N ASP A 134 4.87 -3.69 14.55
CA ASP A 134 6.10 -3.92 15.29
C ASP A 134 7.26 -4.12 14.33
N ASP A 135 8.43 -3.62 14.68
CA ASP A 135 9.69 -3.80 13.93
C ASP A 135 10.17 -5.24 14.00
#